data_5ab737053d03ae62e67e3cd267b099d7
#
_entry.id   5ab737053d03ae62e67e3cd267b099d7
#
_cell.length_a   1.000
_cell.length_b   1.000
_cell.length_c   1.000
_cell.angle_alpha   90.00
_cell.angle_beta   90.00
_cell.angle_gamma   90.00
#
_symmetry.space_group_name_H-M   'P 1'
#
loop_
_entity.id
_entity.type
_entity.pdbx_description
1 polymer ?
#
loop_
_entity_poly.entity_id
_entity_poly.type
_entity_poly.pdbx_seq_one_letter_code
_entity_poly.pdbx_strand_id
1 'polypeptide(L)'
;MNNIPQTRSRKPQAGFTLVELMIAAMVLTFGLLALAALFSIAIGNNGRSRVDSTATMLSQSVLEQISATLASGGPSSVTDCIGNLWPVCNPDAPSGLNCPSGTNGAALLTSGSGIDFSQTNPPSGYQMNYVVCNGGGEFGTQAVYDVRWNIAQQANSYLVTVAARPKGMVSGRFTFALPVTLRTYVGSQ
;
A
#
# COMPACT_ATOMS: atom_id res chain seq x y z
N MET A 1 -76.50 -13.64 -34.08
CA MET A 1 -75.23 -13.20 -33.51
C MET A 1 -74.16 -14.07 -34.12
N ASN A 2 -73.43 -13.55 -35.16
CA ASN A 2 -72.45 -14.30 -35.88
C ASN A 2 -71.06 -14.03 -35.28
N ASN A 3 -70.45 -15.04 -34.63
CA ASN A 3 -69.05 -15.04 -34.20
C ASN A 3 -68.14 -15.27 -35.42
N ILE A 4 -67.44 -14.21 -35.84
CA ILE A 4 -66.36 -14.31 -36.85
C ILE A 4 -65.08 -14.71 -36.12
N PRO A 5 -64.46 -15.87 -36.46
CA PRO A 5 -63.16 -16.24 -35.87
C PRO A 5 -62.06 -15.34 -36.42
N GLN A 6 -61.41 -14.61 -35.51
CA GLN A 6 -60.19 -13.84 -35.86
C GLN A 6 -59.02 -14.81 -36.14
N THR A 7 -58.65 -14.92 -37.39
CA THR A 7 -57.45 -15.61 -37.83
C THR A 7 -56.21 -14.79 -37.46
N ARG A 8 -55.52 -15.19 -36.41
CA ARG A 8 -54.24 -14.60 -36.01
C ARG A 8 -53.21 -14.86 -37.10
N SER A 9 -52.88 -13.83 -37.87
CA SER A 9 -51.80 -13.85 -38.86
C SER A 9 -50.46 -14.11 -38.16
N ARG A 10 -49.92 -15.33 -38.32
CA ARG A 10 -48.55 -15.65 -37.89
C ARG A 10 -47.59 -14.95 -38.83
N LYS A 11 -46.86 -13.92 -38.33
CA LYS A 11 -45.77 -13.33 -39.08
C LYS A 11 -44.71 -14.41 -39.34
N PRO A 12 -44.17 -14.51 -40.56
CA PRO A 12 -43.13 -15.48 -40.87
C PRO A 12 -41.88 -15.14 -40.00
N GLN A 13 -41.39 -16.08 -39.22
CA GLN A 13 -40.13 -15.97 -38.52
C GLN A 13 -39.01 -16.05 -39.57
N ALA A 14 -38.35 -14.94 -39.85
CA ALA A 14 -37.12 -14.92 -40.63
C ALA A 14 -36.01 -15.62 -39.83
N GLY A 15 -35.46 -16.71 -40.33
CA GLY A 15 -34.32 -17.40 -39.76
C GLY A 15 -33.04 -16.59 -39.97
N PHE A 16 -32.08 -16.67 -39.03
CA PHE A 16 -30.77 -16.08 -39.18
C PHE A 16 -30.00 -16.69 -40.34
N THR A 17 -29.31 -15.85 -41.11
CA THR A 17 -28.42 -16.34 -42.17
C THR A 17 -27.09 -16.82 -41.57
N LEU A 18 -26.43 -17.77 -42.21
CA LEU A 18 -25.11 -18.27 -41.75
C LEU A 18 -24.05 -17.14 -41.70
N VAL A 19 -24.14 -16.19 -42.62
CA VAL A 19 -23.26 -15.01 -42.68
C VAL A 19 -23.47 -14.10 -41.47
N GLU A 20 -24.72 -13.89 -41.08
CA GLU A 20 -25.04 -13.04 -39.91
C GLU A 20 -24.52 -13.66 -38.62
N LEU A 21 -24.58 -14.99 -38.48
CA LEU A 21 -24.02 -15.72 -37.36
C LEU A 21 -22.49 -15.63 -37.32
N MET A 22 -21.81 -15.69 -38.49
CA MET A 22 -20.35 -15.52 -38.56
C MET A 22 -19.92 -14.10 -38.16
N ILE A 23 -20.63 -13.07 -38.62
CA ILE A 23 -20.35 -11.67 -38.25
C ILE A 23 -20.58 -11.48 -36.73
N ALA A 24 -21.68 -12.00 -36.21
CA ALA A 24 -21.96 -11.89 -34.77
C ALA A 24 -20.89 -12.58 -33.92
N ALA A 25 -20.42 -13.77 -34.34
CA ALA A 25 -19.33 -14.49 -33.66
C ALA A 25 -18.01 -13.72 -33.71
N MET A 26 -17.66 -13.07 -34.81
CA MET A 26 -16.48 -12.21 -34.90
C MET A 26 -16.58 -11.02 -33.95
N VAL A 27 -17.67 -10.29 -33.94
CA VAL A 27 -17.87 -9.14 -33.05
C VAL A 27 -17.82 -9.59 -31.59
N LEU A 28 -18.43 -10.73 -31.25
CA LEU A 28 -18.40 -11.28 -29.90
C LEU A 28 -16.99 -11.62 -29.45
N THR A 29 -16.19 -12.27 -30.30
CA THR A 29 -14.81 -12.65 -29.96
C THR A 29 -13.92 -11.43 -29.70
N PHE A 30 -14.00 -10.38 -30.55
CA PHE A 30 -13.27 -9.13 -30.33
C PHE A 30 -13.73 -8.43 -29.03
N GLY A 31 -15.02 -8.42 -28.75
CA GLY A 31 -15.58 -7.88 -27.51
C GLY A 31 -15.06 -8.59 -26.26
N LEU A 32 -15.04 -9.94 -26.27
CA LEU A 32 -14.52 -10.73 -25.16
C LEU A 32 -13.02 -10.54 -24.94
N LEU A 33 -12.21 -10.45 -26.02
CA LEU A 33 -10.78 -10.18 -25.90
C LEU A 33 -10.51 -8.80 -25.28
N ALA A 34 -11.26 -7.78 -25.67
CA ALA A 34 -11.15 -6.44 -25.09
C ALA A 34 -11.49 -6.45 -23.59
N LEU A 35 -12.55 -7.15 -23.19
CA LEU A 35 -12.92 -7.30 -21.78
C LEU A 35 -11.84 -8.04 -20.98
N ALA A 36 -11.28 -9.13 -21.52
CA ALA A 36 -10.20 -9.88 -20.85
C ALA A 36 -8.97 -9.01 -20.61
N ALA A 37 -8.59 -8.15 -21.57
CA ALA A 37 -7.50 -7.21 -21.42
C ALA A 37 -7.78 -6.19 -20.28
N LEU A 38 -8.98 -5.64 -20.22
CA LEU A 38 -9.38 -4.70 -19.16
C LEU A 38 -9.36 -5.35 -17.78
N PHE A 39 -9.84 -6.59 -17.65
CA PHE A 39 -9.77 -7.33 -16.39
C PHE A 39 -8.34 -7.55 -15.92
N SER A 40 -7.42 -7.88 -16.82
CA SER A 40 -6.01 -8.06 -16.48
C SER A 40 -5.38 -6.78 -15.92
N ILE A 41 -5.68 -5.63 -16.52
CA ILE A 41 -5.21 -4.31 -16.04
C ILE A 41 -5.86 -3.97 -14.70
N ALA A 42 -7.15 -4.21 -14.53
CA ALA A 42 -7.86 -3.92 -13.29
C ALA A 42 -7.32 -4.71 -12.09
N ILE A 43 -7.03 -6.01 -12.29
CA ILE A 43 -6.42 -6.86 -11.24
C ILE A 43 -5.03 -6.35 -10.87
N GLY A 44 -4.22 -5.95 -11.85
CA GLY A 44 -2.88 -5.39 -11.60
C GLY A 44 -2.94 -4.09 -10.79
N ASN A 45 -3.84 -3.19 -11.14
CA ASN A 45 -4.01 -1.92 -10.44
C ASN A 45 -4.54 -2.10 -9.01
N ASN A 46 -5.46 -3.04 -8.79
CA ASN A 46 -5.99 -3.34 -7.46
C ASN A 46 -4.89 -3.85 -6.51
N GLY A 47 -3.99 -4.72 -7.00
CA GLY A 47 -2.84 -5.19 -6.23
C GLY A 47 -1.91 -4.04 -5.81
N ARG A 48 -1.60 -3.12 -6.73
CA ARG A 48 -0.76 -1.94 -6.44
C ARG A 48 -1.42 -1.02 -5.42
N SER A 49 -2.70 -0.73 -5.57
CA SER A 49 -3.45 0.13 -4.64
C SER A 49 -3.46 -0.40 -3.20
N ARG A 50 -3.57 -1.73 -3.03
CA ARG A 50 -3.48 -2.36 -1.70
C ARG A 50 -2.10 -2.16 -1.06
N VAL A 51 -1.02 -2.32 -1.83
CA VAL A 51 0.35 -2.14 -1.36
C VAL A 51 0.58 -0.70 -0.91
N ASP A 52 0.15 0.27 -1.72
CA ASP A 52 0.31 1.69 -1.41
C ASP A 52 -0.53 2.11 -0.20
N SER A 53 -1.75 1.61 -0.08
CA SER A 53 -2.60 1.85 1.09
C SER A 53 -1.99 1.31 2.38
N THR A 54 -1.42 0.10 2.33
CA THR A 54 -0.74 -0.49 3.49
C THR A 54 0.51 0.31 3.87
N ALA A 55 1.33 0.71 2.89
CA ALA A 55 2.50 1.56 3.13
C ALA A 55 2.11 2.90 3.78
N THR A 56 1.00 3.49 3.34
CA THR A 56 0.46 4.73 3.92
C THR A 56 0.03 4.53 5.37
N MET A 57 -0.74 3.47 5.66
CA MET A 57 -1.16 3.15 7.04
C MET A 57 0.03 2.95 7.97
N LEU A 58 1.05 2.21 7.54
CA LEU A 58 2.25 1.97 8.34
C LEU A 58 3.01 3.26 8.60
N SER A 59 3.23 4.07 7.56
CA SER A 59 3.90 5.36 7.70
C SER A 59 3.14 6.28 8.66
N GLN A 60 1.81 6.30 8.60
CA GLN A 60 0.96 7.08 9.49
C GLN A 60 1.03 6.59 10.93
N SER A 61 0.92 5.27 11.17
CA SER A 61 0.99 4.68 12.49
C SER A 61 2.33 4.99 13.19
N VAL A 62 3.45 4.87 12.46
CA VAL A 62 4.77 5.21 13.02
C VAL A 62 4.89 6.72 13.29
N LEU A 63 4.39 7.54 12.39
CA LEU A 63 4.41 8.99 12.55
C LEU A 63 3.60 9.44 13.78
N GLU A 64 2.43 8.87 14.00
CA GLU A 64 1.60 9.12 15.18
C GLU A 64 2.30 8.69 16.47
N GLN A 65 2.95 7.52 16.47
CA GLN A 65 3.71 7.06 17.62
C GLN A 65 4.91 7.97 17.93
N ILE A 66 5.69 8.37 16.93
CA ILE A 66 6.80 9.31 17.11
C ILE A 66 6.26 10.62 17.67
N SER A 67 5.17 11.14 17.12
CA SER A 67 4.56 12.39 17.59
C SER A 67 4.10 12.29 19.04
N ALA A 68 3.50 11.17 19.42
CA ALA A 68 3.07 10.92 20.80
C ALA A 68 4.26 10.83 21.77
N THR A 69 5.36 10.17 21.37
CA THR A 69 6.55 10.02 22.22
C THR A 69 7.33 11.34 22.37
N LEU A 70 7.40 12.15 21.33
CA LEU A 70 8.01 13.49 21.42
C LEU A 70 7.21 14.39 22.37
N ALA A 71 5.88 14.21 22.45
CA ALA A 71 5.04 14.96 23.38
C ALA A 71 5.06 14.42 24.82
N SER A 72 5.26 13.12 25.03
CA SER A 72 5.16 12.47 26.36
C SER A 72 6.49 12.03 26.97
N GLY A 73 7.57 11.99 26.20
CA GLY A 73 8.92 11.56 26.64
C GLY A 73 9.03 10.06 26.96
N GLY A 74 8.05 9.25 26.57
CA GLY A 74 8.02 7.83 26.87
C GLY A 74 8.67 6.94 25.81
N PRO A 75 9.07 5.70 26.19
CA PRO A 75 9.52 4.71 25.21
C PRO A 75 8.36 4.28 24.30
N SER A 76 8.65 4.06 23.03
CA SER A 76 7.66 3.59 22.06
C SER A 76 8.15 2.36 21.30
N SER A 77 7.23 1.46 21.03
CA SER A 77 7.49 0.29 20.20
C SER A 77 6.26 -0.07 19.39
N VAL A 78 6.47 -0.60 18.18
CA VAL A 78 5.42 -1.13 17.31
C VAL A 78 5.55 -2.64 17.27
N THR A 79 4.45 -3.34 17.45
CA THR A 79 4.41 -4.80 17.30
C THR A 79 3.85 -5.13 15.93
N ASP A 80 4.55 -5.97 15.17
CA ASP A 80 4.04 -6.46 13.90
C ASP A 80 3.08 -7.65 14.10
N CYS A 81 2.47 -8.13 13.03
CA CYS A 81 1.44 -9.16 13.11
C CYS A 81 1.96 -10.55 13.54
N ILE A 82 3.26 -10.80 13.46
CA ILE A 82 3.89 -12.06 13.94
C ILE A 82 4.48 -11.90 15.35
N GLY A 83 4.25 -10.76 16.00
CA GLY A 83 4.67 -10.49 17.36
C GLY A 83 6.08 -9.92 17.53
N ASN A 84 6.77 -9.54 16.46
CA ASN A 84 8.04 -8.85 16.60
C ASN A 84 7.83 -7.44 17.14
N LEU A 85 8.63 -7.08 18.14
CA LEU A 85 8.62 -5.78 18.77
C LEU A 85 9.71 -4.90 18.15
N TRP A 86 9.31 -3.79 17.56
CA TRP A 86 10.19 -2.83 16.92
C TRP A 86 10.29 -1.55 17.76
N PRO A 87 11.47 -1.23 18.33
CA PRO A 87 11.63 0.04 19.04
C PRO A 87 11.50 1.22 18.04
N VAL A 88 10.81 2.27 18.48
CA VAL A 88 10.69 3.52 17.73
C VAL A 88 11.52 4.56 18.46
N CYS A 89 12.76 4.76 17.99
CA CYS A 89 13.66 5.74 18.55
C CYS A 89 13.35 7.15 18.06
N ASN A 90 13.60 8.10 18.94
CA ASN A 90 13.60 9.54 18.65
C ASN A 90 14.84 10.20 19.33
N PRO A 91 15.26 11.41 18.97
CA PRO A 91 16.45 12.06 19.54
C PRO A 91 16.41 12.23 21.06
N ASP A 92 15.21 12.36 21.64
CA ASP A 92 14.98 12.54 23.08
C ASP A 92 14.57 11.22 23.78
N ALA A 93 14.73 10.08 23.09
CA ALA A 93 14.36 8.79 23.67
C ALA A 93 15.21 8.48 24.90
N PRO A 94 14.59 7.96 25.99
CA PRO A 94 15.35 7.57 27.18
C PRO A 94 16.37 6.50 26.82
N SER A 95 17.54 6.58 27.42
CA SER A 95 18.73 5.73 27.18
C SER A 95 18.53 4.21 27.37
N GLY A 96 17.36 3.76 27.85
CA GLY A 96 17.03 2.34 28.08
C GLY A 96 16.57 1.56 26.85
N LEU A 97 16.35 2.19 25.70
CA LEU A 97 15.79 1.52 24.50
C LEU A 97 16.82 1.14 23.44
N ASN A 98 18.11 1.18 23.75
CA ASN A 98 19.19 1.00 22.75
C ASN A 98 19.08 1.94 21.54
N CYS A 99 18.52 3.13 21.75
CA CYS A 99 18.48 4.16 20.73
C CYS A 99 19.85 4.83 20.58
N PRO A 100 20.43 4.89 19.39
CA PRO A 100 21.72 5.53 19.18
C PRO A 100 21.59 7.03 19.42
N SER A 101 22.48 7.58 20.25
CA SER A 101 22.57 9.02 20.50
C SER A 101 23.25 9.75 19.32
N GLY A 102 22.92 11.01 19.13
CA GLY A 102 23.58 11.86 18.13
C GLY A 102 23.23 11.57 16.68
N THR A 103 22.12 10.87 16.44
CA THR A 103 21.59 10.64 15.09
C THR A 103 20.14 11.09 14.99
N ASN A 104 19.80 11.64 13.84
CA ASN A 104 18.42 12.01 13.51
C ASN A 104 17.65 10.86 12.87
N GLY A 105 18.27 9.72 12.66
CA GLY A 105 17.64 8.53 12.06
C GLY A 105 18.17 8.17 10.67
N ALA A 106 17.28 7.62 9.83
CA ALA A 106 17.63 7.22 8.48
C ALA A 106 18.04 8.42 7.62
N ALA A 107 18.95 8.20 6.66
CA ALA A 107 19.41 9.25 5.76
C ALA A 107 18.26 9.81 4.92
N LEU A 108 18.30 11.11 4.68
CA LEU A 108 17.41 11.80 3.75
C LEU A 108 18.04 11.87 2.36
N LEU A 109 17.22 11.88 1.33
CA LEU A 109 17.65 12.19 -0.03
C LEU A 109 18.27 13.59 -0.08
N THR A 110 19.19 13.81 -1.01
CA THR A 110 19.88 15.10 -1.19
C THR A 110 18.90 16.26 -1.40
N SER A 111 17.74 16.00 -1.98
CA SER A 111 16.65 16.96 -2.09
C SER A 111 15.97 17.29 -0.76
N GLY A 112 16.27 16.56 0.32
CA GLY A 112 15.60 16.67 1.61
C GLY A 112 14.12 16.29 1.63
N SER A 113 13.60 15.78 0.51
CA SER A 113 12.16 15.53 0.33
C SER A 113 11.69 14.15 0.78
N GLY A 114 12.58 13.20 1.08
CA GLY A 114 12.23 11.84 1.45
C GLY A 114 13.37 11.07 2.08
N ILE A 115 13.09 9.85 2.53
CA ILE A 115 14.07 8.92 3.08
C ILE A 115 14.89 8.27 1.96
N ASP A 116 16.20 8.20 2.16
CA ASP A 116 17.10 7.48 1.26
C ASP A 116 17.09 5.97 1.57
N PHE A 117 16.42 5.23 0.73
CA PHE A 117 16.38 3.77 0.83
C PHE A 117 17.61 3.08 0.22
N SER A 118 18.54 3.81 -0.37
CA SER A 118 19.84 3.25 -0.82
C SER A 118 20.81 3.05 0.34
N GLN A 119 20.55 3.69 1.49
CA GLN A 119 21.30 3.46 2.73
C GLN A 119 21.18 1.99 3.15
N THR A 120 22.30 1.27 3.18
CA THR A 120 22.34 -0.16 3.50
C THR A 120 22.16 -0.47 4.98
N ASN A 121 22.68 0.41 5.86
CA ASN A 121 22.66 0.26 7.31
C ASN A 121 22.07 1.52 7.98
N PRO A 122 20.75 1.69 8.02
CA PRO A 122 20.14 2.75 8.81
C PRO A 122 20.41 2.53 10.30
N PRO A 123 20.42 3.61 11.11
CA PRO A 123 20.60 3.49 12.55
C PRO A 123 19.54 2.56 13.18
N SER A 124 19.99 1.72 14.15
CA SER A 124 19.10 0.84 14.89
C SER A 124 17.99 1.66 15.56
N GLY A 125 16.75 1.13 15.55
CA GLY A 125 15.61 1.82 16.13
C GLY A 125 15.04 2.95 15.26
N TYR A 126 15.59 3.20 14.06
CA TYR A 126 15.06 4.14 13.05
C TYR A 126 14.63 3.43 11.76
N GLN A 127 14.58 2.13 11.82
CA GLN A 127 14.04 1.28 10.77
C GLN A 127 13.32 0.08 11.36
N MET A 128 12.34 -0.46 10.64
CA MET A 128 11.73 -1.75 10.93
C MET A 128 11.38 -2.51 9.65
N ASN A 129 11.50 -3.84 9.70
CA ASN A 129 10.98 -4.70 8.65
C ASN A 129 9.60 -5.23 9.12
N TYR A 130 8.59 -4.42 8.94
CA TYR A 130 7.24 -4.70 9.43
C TYR A 130 6.57 -5.80 8.60
N VAL A 131 6.13 -6.86 9.27
CA VAL A 131 5.41 -7.96 8.64
C VAL A 131 3.91 -7.69 8.72
N VAL A 132 3.24 -7.67 7.57
CA VAL A 132 1.79 -7.55 7.47
C VAL A 132 1.19 -8.92 7.23
N CYS A 133 0.19 -9.31 8.01
CA CYS A 133 -0.58 -10.52 7.82
C CYS A 133 -1.89 -10.23 7.09
N ASN A 134 -2.31 -11.12 6.22
CA ASN A 134 -3.63 -11.08 5.61
C ASN A 134 -4.64 -11.75 6.55
N GLY A 135 -5.71 -11.11 6.89
CA GLY A 135 -6.70 -11.53 7.87
C GLY A 135 -7.44 -12.86 7.62
N GLY A 136 -6.81 -13.82 6.99
CA GLY A 136 -7.30 -15.19 6.77
C GLY A 136 -6.33 -16.17 7.38
N GLY A 137 -6.71 -16.77 8.51
CA GLY A 137 -6.17 -17.87 9.28
C GLY A 137 -4.78 -18.42 8.90
N GLU A 138 -4.00 -18.67 9.95
CA GLU A 138 -2.74 -19.39 9.98
C GLU A 138 -1.65 -18.95 8.97
N PHE A 139 -0.85 -17.94 9.39
CA PHE A 139 0.52 -17.67 8.94
C PHE A 139 0.82 -17.43 7.44
N GLY A 140 -0.10 -16.87 6.71
CA GLY A 140 0.26 -16.31 5.41
C GLY A 140 1.07 -15.02 5.56
N THR A 141 2.38 -15.10 5.72
CA THR A 141 3.29 -13.95 5.59
C THR A 141 3.06 -13.30 4.24
N GLN A 142 2.49 -12.12 4.20
CA GLN A 142 2.00 -11.64 2.93
C GLN A 142 2.80 -10.53 2.34
N ALA A 143 3.36 -9.69 3.17
CA ALA A 143 4.26 -8.65 2.75
C ALA A 143 5.12 -8.18 3.91
N VAL A 144 6.39 -7.92 3.62
CA VAL A 144 7.31 -7.23 4.52
C VAL A 144 7.49 -5.82 3.99
N TYR A 145 7.38 -4.84 4.87
CA TYR A 145 7.62 -3.44 4.55
C TYR A 145 8.88 -2.95 5.25
N ASP A 146 9.76 -2.30 4.49
CA ASP A 146 10.89 -1.53 5.00
C ASP A 146 10.36 -0.13 5.36
N VAL A 147 10.19 0.13 6.65
CA VAL A 147 9.74 1.42 7.17
C VAL A 147 10.91 2.11 7.85
N ARG A 148 11.16 3.35 7.47
CA ARG A 148 12.28 4.15 7.99
C ARG A 148 11.81 5.54 8.34
N TRP A 149 12.49 6.16 9.32
CA TRP A 149 12.16 7.53 9.71
C TRP A 149 13.40 8.36 10.06
N ASN A 150 13.21 9.65 9.94
CA ASN A 150 14.17 10.68 10.32
C ASN A 150 13.47 11.77 11.11
N ILE A 151 14.13 12.28 12.15
CA ILE A 151 13.60 13.31 13.02
C ILE A 151 14.65 14.43 13.10
N ALA A 152 14.43 15.50 12.36
CA ALA A 152 15.33 16.65 12.31
C ALA A 152 14.82 17.74 13.26
N GLN A 153 15.65 18.13 14.22
CA GLN A 153 15.33 19.24 15.11
C GLN A 153 15.41 20.58 14.36
N GLN A 154 14.40 21.42 14.52
CA GLN A 154 14.32 22.75 13.93
C GLN A 154 13.84 23.76 14.99
N ALA A 155 14.72 24.59 15.48
CA ALA A 155 14.40 25.58 16.51
C ALA A 155 13.57 24.99 17.68
N ASN A 156 12.28 25.25 17.72
CA ASN A 156 11.34 24.80 18.75
C ASN A 156 10.40 23.69 18.23
N SER A 157 10.80 22.94 17.24
CA SER A 157 9.97 21.87 16.66
C SER A 157 10.84 20.78 16.06
N TYR A 158 10.23 19.63 15.83
CA TYR A 158 10.84 18.49 15.13
C TYR A 158 10.15 18.30 13.79
N LEU A 159 10.93 18.18 12.72
CA LEU A 159 10.44 17.72 11.44
C LEU A 159 10.57 16.20 11.38
N VAL A 160 9.46 15.50 11.48
CA VAL A 160 9.40 14.05 11.39
C VAL A 160 9.11 13.66 9.95
N THR A 161 9.97 12.82 9.37
CA THR A 161 9.81 12.24 8.04
C THR A 161 9.77 10.73 8.19
N VAL A 162 8.68 10.08 7.78
CA VAL A 162 8.50 8.62 7.79
C VAL A 162 8.25 8.16 6.38
N ALA A 163 8.88 7.07 5.97
CA ALA A 163 8.60 6.46 4.68
C ALA A 163 8.55 4.95 4.78
N ALA A 164 7.64 4.34 4.02
CA ALA A 164 7.49 2.90 3.91
C ALA A 164 7.53 2.46 2.45
N ARG A 165 8.18 1.33 2.20
CA ARG A 165 8.16 0.64 0.90
C ARG A 165 8.03 -0.87 1.10
N PRO A 166 7.41 -1.60 0.18
CA PRO A 166 7.41 -3.05 0.24
C PRO A 166 8.85 -3.60 0.06
N LYS A 167 9.20 -4.60 0.86
CA LYS A 167 10.49 -5.30 0.80
C LYS A 167 10.27 -6.69 0.21
N GLY A 168 10.71 -6.90 -1.04
CA GLY A 168 10.59 -8.19 -1.73
C GLY A 168 9.41 -8.31 -2.68
N MET A 169 9.17 -9.51 -3.18
CA MET A 169 8.06 -9.81 -4.10
C MET A 169 6.73 -9.85 -3.34
N VAL A 170 5.83 -8.95 -3.65
CA VAL A 170 4.42 -9.09 -3.29
C VAL A 170 3.77 -9.92 -4.37
N SER A 171 3.36 -11.15 -4.03
CA SER A 171 2.57 -12.01 -4.93
C SER A 171 3.23 -12.32 -6.30
N GLY A 172 4.54 -12.63 -6.31
CA GLY A 172 5.22 -13.15 -7.52
C GLY A 172 5.48 -12.13 -8.63
N ARG A 173 5.18 -10.86 -8.42
CA ARG A 173 5.48 -9.77 -9.36
C ARG A 173 6.44 -8.77 -8.72
N PHE A 174 7.46 -8.35 -9.47
CA PHE A 174 8.29 -7.21 -9.09
C PHE A 174 7.42 -5.95 -9.15
N THR A 175 6.97 -5.49 -8.01
CA THR A 175 6.33 -4.19 -7.91
C THR A 175 7.43 -3.17 -7.59
N PHE A 176 7.79 -2.35 -8.55
CA PHE A 176 8.50 -1.10 -8.30
C PHE A 176 7.50 -0.13 -7.63
N ALA A 177 7.21 -0.38 -6.35
CA ALA A 177 6.43 0.56 -5.58
C ALA A 177 7.37 1.67 -5.11
N LEU A 178 7.03 2.90 -5.46
CA LEU A 178 7.69 4.07 -4.90
C LEU A 178 7.42 4.10 -3.39
N PRO A 179 8.40 4.53 -2.57
CA PRO A 179 8.16 4.68 -1.15
C PRO A 179 7.10 5.74 -0.90
N VAL A 180 6.15 5.43 -0.04
CA VAL A 180 5.19 6.41 0.48
C VAL A 180 5.89 7.19 1.59
N THR A 181 5.94 8.50 1.47
CA THR A 181 6.60 9.39 2.44
C THR A 181 5.58 10.34 3.06
N LEU A 182 5.52 10.37 4.39
CA LEU A 182 4.74 11.31 5.19
C LEU A 182 5.68 12.21 5.99
N ARG A 183 5.28 13.46 6.16
CA ARG A 183 6.04 14.45 6.92
C ARG A 183 5.12 15.29 7.79
N THR A 184 5.57 15.61 9.01
CA THR A 184 4.84 16.49 9.90
C THR A 184 5.81 17.28 10.77
N TYR A 185 5.34 18.40 11.30
CA TYR A 185 6.01 19.14 12.35
C TYR A 185 5.38 18.81 13.69
N VAL A 186 6.23 18.51 14.66
CA VAL A 186 5.82 18.27 16.06
C VAL A 186 6.49 19.34 16.91
N GLY A 187 5.71 20.07 17.73
CA GLY A 187 6.26 21.06 18.63
C GLY A 187 7.12 20.41 19.73
N SER A 188 8.25 21.03 20.10
CA SER A 188 8.94 20.68 21.35
C SER A 188 8.15 21.31 22.51
N GLN A 189 7.91 20.54 23.56
CA GLN A 189 7.36 21.07 24.82
C GLN A 189 8.47 21.68 25.66
#